data_43e6a999e458ca9cc5cd478a646b20ac
#
_entry.id   43e6a999e458ca9cc5cd478a646b20ac
#
_cell.length_a   1.000
_cell.length_b   1.000
_cell.length_c   1.000
_cell.angle_alpha   90.00
_cell.angle_beta   90.00
_cell.angle_gamma   90.00
#
_symmetry.space_group_name_H-M   'P 1'
#
loop_
_entity.id
_entity.type
_entity.pdbx_description
1 polymer ?
#
loop_
_entity_poly.entity_id
_entity_poly.type
_entity_poly.pdbx_seq_one_letter_code
_entity_poly.pdbx_strand_id
1 'polypeptide(L)'
;MGDTSWIEMFVAAWSAADGDAVAAHFAPDGVWEDVTMPFRHEGRAPIADMWTRVPTEFSADSHFEVANPVSDADRYAFQWHWTGTHDPTGRRYDIRGASMGVVREGLIVHHYDYWNPAQLAAQIRPETES
;
A
#
# COMPACT_ATOMS: atom_id res chain seq x y z
N MET A 1 4.76 11.42 -21.50
CA MET A 1 4.43 10.27 -20.68
C MET A 1 5.61 9.87 -19.82
N GLY A 2 5.44 9.76 -18.54
CA GLY A 2 6.54 9.45 -17.64
C GLY A 2 6.84 7.96 -17.56
N ASP A 3 8.03 7.66 -17.07
CA ASP A 3 8.43 6.29 -16.77
C ASP A 3 7.65 5.80 -15.56
N THR A 4 7.08 4.61 -15.64
CA THR A 4 6.29 4.01 -14.54
C THR A 4 7.03 2.88 -13.83
N SER A 5 8.26 2.57 -14.22
CA SER A 5 9.00 1.47 -13.62
C SER A 5 9.24 1.66 -12.12
N TRP A 6 9.37 2.90 -11.66
CA TRP A 6 9.56 3.17 -10.23
C TRP A 6 8.35 2.75 -9.40
N ILE A 7 7.14 2.76 -10.00
CA ILE A 7 5.92 2.35 -9.30
C ILE A 7 5.99 0.86 -8.96
N GLU A 8 6.49 0.04 -9.89
CA GLU A 8 6.63 -1.38 -9.62
C GLU A 8 7.66 -1.65 -8.53
N MET A 9 8.75 -0.89 -8.50
CA MET A 9 9.73 -0.99 -7.42
C MET A 9 9.13 -0.58 -6.07
N PHE A 10 8.34 0.49 -6.08
CA PHE A 10 7.65 0.97 -4.89
C PHE A 10 6.72 -0.10 -4.33
N VAL A 11 5.88 -0.69 -5.19
CA VAL A 11 4.92 -1.72 -4.76
C VAL A 11 5.61 -3.04 -4.42
N ALA A 12 6.74 -3.35 -5.06
CA ALA A 12 7.53 -4.51 -4.66
C ALA A 12 8.01 -4.40 -3.21
N ALA A 13 8.34 -3.19 -2.78
CA ALA A 13 8.69 -2.94 -1.38
C ALA A 13 7.50 -3.18 -0.44
N TRP A 14 6.28 -2.90 -0.88
CA TRP A 14 5.07 -3.22 -0.10
C TRP A 14 4.98 -4.74 0.11
N SER A 15 5.13 -5.51 -0.96
CA SER A 15 5.04 -6.97 -0.89
C SER A 15 6.14 -7.57 -0.02
N ALA A 16 7.33 -6.97 -0.06
CA ALA A 16 8.45 -7.41 0.77
C ALA A 16 8.31 -6.95 2.23
N ALA A 17 7.34 -6.10 2.54
CA ALA A 17 7.19 -5.46 3.85
C ALA A 17 8.49 -4.77 4.28
N ASP A 18 9.21 -4.22 3.30
CA ASP A 18 10.46 -3.50 3.54
C ASP A 18 10.13 -2.03 3.79
N GLY A 19 9.87 -1.71 5.05
CA GLY A 19 9.44 -0.37 5.44
C GLY A 19 10.44 0.72 5.04
N ASP A 20 11.72 0.46 5.18
CA ASP A 20 12.74 1.45 4.80
C ASP A 20 12.75 1.69 3.29
N ALA A 21 12.59 0.63 2.49
CA ALA A 21 12.53 0.76 1.05
C ALA A 21 11.27 1.53 0.61
N VAL A 22 10.13 1.28 1.26
CA VAL A 22 8.91 2.06 1.00
C VAL A 22 9.13 3.53 1.33
N ALA A 23 9.64 3.82 2.51
CA ALA A 23 9.83 5.18 2.97
C ALA A 23 10.86 5.94 2.13
N ALA A 24 11.81 5.25 1.54
CA ALA A 24 12.84 5.89 0.70
C ALA A 24 12.26 6.57 -0.54
N HIS A 25 11.06 6.17 -0.98
CA HIS A 25 10.39 6.83 -2.10
C HIS A 25 9.76 8.17 -1.71
N PHE A 26 9.67 8.47 -0.42
CA PHE A 26 8.99 9.67 0.09
C PHE A 26 9.97 10.80 0.42
N ALA A 27 9.48 12.03 0.29
CA ALA A 27 10.17 13.18 0.87
C ALA A 27 10.24 13.01 2.39
N PRO A 28 11.20 13.67 3.07
CA PRO A 28 11.33 13.52 4.54
C PRO A 28 10.04 13.82 5.32
N ASP A 29 9.23 14.74 4.81
CA ASP A 29 7.95 15.10 5.43
C ASP A 29 6.75 14.57 4.62
N GLY A 30 6.98 13.57 3.78
CA GLY A 30 5.94 12.98 2.95
C GLY A 30 4.83 12.33 3.77
N VAL A 31 3.66 12.19 3.16
CA VAL A 31 2.46 11.69 3.83
C VAL A 31 1.94 10.45 3.10
N TRP A 32 1.61 9.43 3.87
CA TRP A 32 0.84 8.27 3.41
C TRP A 32 -0.56 8.39 3.99
N GLU A 33 -1.55 8.57 3.14
CA GLU A 33 -2.94 8.70 3.58
C GLU A 33 -3.78 7.57 3.01
N ASP A 34 -4.47 6.84 3.89
CA ASP A 34 -5.53 5.92 3.46
C ASP A 34 -6.84 6.66 3.61
N VAL A 35 -7.44 7.04 2.49
CA VAL A 35 -8.64 7.88 2.51
C VAL A 35 -9.86 7.12 3.05
N THR A 36 -9.86 5.81 2.86
CA THR A 36 -11.01 4.97 3.19
C THR A 36 -11.05 4.55 4.65
N MET A 37 -9.89 4.28 5.26
CA MET A 37 -9.80 3.75 6.64
C MET A 37 -10.04 4.75 7.77
N PRO A 38 -10.11 6.02 7.69
CA PRO A 38 -9.17 7.02 7.23
C PRO A 38 -8.01 7.19 8.22
N PHE A 39 -6.80 7.07 7.75
CA PHE A 39 -5.62 7.35 8.58
C PHE A 39 -4.53 8.02 7.73
N ARG A 40 -3.59 8.65 8.39
CA ARG A 40 -2.44 9.22 7.70
C ARG A 40 -1.19 9.10 8.58
N HIS A 41 -0.08 8.81 7.91
CA HIS A 41 1.23 8.77 8.53
C HIS A 41 2.07 9.87 7.91
N GLU A 42 2.64 10.74 8.73
CA GLU A 42 3.43 11.87 8.28
C GLU A 42 4.89 11.64 8.60
N GLY A 43 5.73 11.71 7.57
CA GLY A 43 7.16 11.48 7.68
C GLY A 43 7.57 10.04 7.42
N ARG A 44 8.84 9.84 7.11
CA ARG A 44 9.37 8.52 6.73
C ARG A 44 9.28 7.48 7.82
N ALA A 45 9.54 7.85 9.08
CA ALA A 45 9.58 6.86 10.16
C ALA A 45 8.23 6.18 10.40
N PRO A 46 7.09 6.90 10.52
CA PRO A 46 5.79 6.23 10.65
C PRO A 46 5.40 5.41 9.42
N ILE A 47 5.78 5.88 8.21
CA ILE A 47 5.50 5.14 6.98
C ILE A 47 6.27 3.81 6.98
N ALA A 48 7.56 3.85 7.31
CA ALA A 48 8.37 2.63 7.38
C ALA A 48 7.82 1.66 8.42
N ASP A 49 7.45 2.17 9.59
CA ASP A 49 6.93 1.35 10.69
C ASP A 49 5.65 0.63 10.30
N MET A 50 4.73 1.32 9.62
CA MET A 50 3.49 0.72 9.16
C MET A 50 3.74 -0.54 8.32
N TRP A 51 4.64 -0.44 7.34
CA TRP A 51 4.92 -1.57 6.45
C TRP A 51 5.72 -2.67 7.14
N THR A 52 6.65 -2.32 8.02
CA THR A 52 7.47 -3.29 8.73
C THR A 52 6.63 -4.23 9.60
N ARG A 53 5.48 -3.76 10.09
CA ARG A 53 4.61 -4.55 10.98
C ARG A 53 3.66 -5.50 10.24
N VAL A 54 3.48 -5.35 8.93
CA VAL A 54 2.52 -6.18 8.19
C VAL A 54 2.74 -7.67 8.37
N PRO A 55 3.98 -8.23 8.26
CA PRO A 55 4.16 -9.68 8.34
C PRO A 55 3.81 -10.28 9.70
N THR A 56 3.95 -9.53 10.78
CA THR A 56 3.71 -10.05 12.13
C THR A 56 2.33 -9.72 12.65
N GLU A 57 1.71 -8.65 12.17
CA GLU A 57 0.42 -8.19 12.71
C GLU A 57 -0.76 -8.48 11.81
N PHE A 58 -0.51 -8.80 10.53
CA PHE A 58 -1.60 -9.00 9.59
C PHE A 58 -1.40 -10.23 8.70
N SER A 59 -0.35 -10.25 7.89
CA SER A 59 -0.20 -11.27 6.85
C SER A 59 1.26 -11.43 6.46
N ALA A 60 1.80 -12.64 6.65
CA ALA A 60 3.19 -12.93 6.29
C ALA A 60 3.38 -13.13 4.78
N ASP A 61 2.31 -13.44 4.05
CA ASP A 61 2.37 -13.70 2.61
C ASP A 61 1.65 -12.63 1.79
N SER A 62 1.53 -11.42 2.33
CA SER A 62 0.91 -10.30 1.63
C SER A 62 1.64 -10.01 0.32
N HIS A 63 0.90 -9.92 -0.79
CA HIS A 63 1.45 -9.70 -2.12
C HIS A 63 0.62 -8.69 -2.88
N PHE A 64 1.30 -7.77 -3.55
CA PHE A 64 0.64 -6.73 -4.35
C PHE A 64 1.15 -6.79 -5.77
N GLU A 65 0.24 -6.63 -6.74
CA GLU A 65 0.59 -6.49 -8.15
C GLU A 65 0.04 -5.18 -8.68
N VAL A 66 0.83 -4.50 -9.49
CA VAL A 66 0.47 -3.23 -10.10
C VAL A 66 -0.29 -3.47 -11.40
N ALA A 67 -1.30 -2.64 -11.67
CA ALA A 67 -2.00 -2.62 -12.94
C ALA A 67 -2.25 -1.17 -13.36
N ASN A 68 -2.15 -0.93 -14.66
CA ASN A 68 -2.49 0.35 -15.28
C ASN A 68 -1.77 1.56 -14.66
N PRO A 69 -0.44 1.51 -14.50
CA PRO A 69 0.27 2.64 -13.91
C PRO A 69 0.37 3.81 -14.89
N VAL A 70 0.21 5.00 -14.34
CA VAL A 70 0.46 6.26 -15.08
C VAL A 70 1.28 7.18 -14.19
N SER A 71 2.19 7.94 -14.81
CA SER A 71 3.05 8.84 -14.07
C SER A 71 3.53 9.97 -14.98
N ASP A 72 3.65 11.17 -14.41
CA ASP A 72 4.38 12.28 -15.02
C ASP A 72 5.30 12.88 -13.95
N ALA A 73 5.83 14.07 -14.21
CA ALA A 73 6.81 14.68 -13.29
C ALA A 73 6.19 15.03 -11.93
N ASP A 74 4.88 15.24 -11.86
CA ASP A 74 4.21 15.78 -10.68
C ASP A 74 3.22 14.82 -10.03
N ARG A 75 2.71 13.84 -10.77
CA ARG A 75 1.62 12.99 -10.29
C ARG A 75 1.75 11.58 -10.80
N TYR A 76 1.14 10.64 -10.07
CA TYR A 76 1.05 9.24 -10.48
C TYR A 76 -0.27 8.65 -10.02
N ALA A 77 -0.67 7.57 -10.67
CA ALA A 77 -1.79 6.75 -10.23
C ALA A 77 -1.58 5.33 -10.73
N PHE A 78 -2.11 4.36 -10.00
CA PHE A 78 -2.07 2.97 -10.42
C PHE A 78 -3.14 2.20 -9.67
N GLN A 79 -3.51 1.05 -10.23
CA GLN A 79 -4.36 0.10 -9.54
C GLN A 79 -3.47 -0.99 -8.95
N TRP A 80 -3.93 -1.64 -7.90
CA TRP A 80 -3.21 -2.75 -7.31
C TRP A 80 -4.17 -3.89 -6.97
N HIS A 81 -3.62 -5.09 -7.00
CA HIS A 81 -4.31 -6.31 -6.63
C HIS A 81 -3.55 -6.89 -5.44
N TRP A 82 -4.22 -7.02 -4.32
CA TRP A 82 -3.65 -7.42 -3.05
C TRP A 82 -4.22 -8.76 -2.63
N THR A 83 -3.34 -9.74 -2.42
CA THR A 83 -3.72 -11.09 -2.04
C THR A 83 -2.86 -11.57 -0.88
N GLY A 84 -3.36 -12.54 -0.15
CA GLY A 84 -2.62 -13.12 0.95
C GLY A 84 -3.51 -13.88 1.90
N THR A 85 -2.96 -14.21 3.06
CA THR A 85 -3.65 -14.88 4.14
C THR A 85 -3.65 -13.98 5.37
N HIS A 86 -4.84 -13.73 5.92
CA HIS A 86 -4.95 -13.00 7.19
C HIS A 86 -4.57 -13.96 8.31
N ASP A 87 -3.40 -13.81 8.88
CA ASP A 87 -2.83 -14.78 9.81
C ASP A 87 -3.69 -15.01 11.06
N PRO A 88 -4.29 -13.97 11.68
CA PRO A 88 -5.14 -14.22 12.85
C PRO A 88 -6.35 -15.11 12.59
N THR A 89 -6.91 -15.11 11.37
CA THR A 89 -8.09 -15.94 11.05
C THR A 89 -7.77 -17.12 10.14
N GLY A 90 -6.62 -17.11 9.48
CA GLY A 90 -6.25 -18.12 8.49
C GLY A 90 -7.01 -17.99 7.18
N ARG A 91 -7.80 -16.93 6.98
CA ARG A 91 -8.62 -16.77 5.78
C ARG A 91 -7.86 -16.03 4.69
N ARG A 92 -8.12 -16.44 3.45
CA ARG A 92 -7.53 -15.79 2.27
C ARG A 92 -8.28 -14.52 1.94
N TYR A 93 -7.56 -13.52 1.47
CA TYR A 93 -8.17 -12.29 0.96
C TYR A 93 -7.68 -11.99 -0.45
N ASP A 94 -8.50 -11.26 -1.18
CA ASP A 94 -8.26 -10.88 -2.57
C ASP A 94 -8.97 -9.55 -2.80
N ILE A 95 -8.18 -8.47 -2.84
CA ILE A 95 -8.71 -7.11 -2.82
C ILE A 95 -8.10 -6.31 -3.96
N ARG A 96 -8.92 -5.48 -4.59
CA ARG A 96 -8.44 -4.50 -5.57
C ARG A 96 -8.61 -3.11 -5.03
N GLY A 97 -7.65 -2.27 -5.33
CA GLY A 97 -7.70 -0.87 -4.96
C GLY A 97 -6.93 -0.01 -5.93
N ALA A 98 -6.83 1.25 -5.61
CA ALA A 98 -6.09 2.20 -6.42
C ALA A 98 -5.38 3.20 -5.53
N SER A 99 -4.27 3.68 -6.02
CA SER A 99 -3.50 4.72 -5.34
C SER A 99 -3.19 5.84 -6.31
N MET A 100 -3.01 7.02 -5.76
CA MET A 100 -2.55 8.17 -6.51
C MET A 100 -1.69 9.03 -5.61
N GLY A 101 -0.94 9.93 -6.20
CA GLY A 101 -0.12 10.79 -5.38
C GLY A 101 0.52 11.94 -6.11
N VAL A 102 1.24 12.73 -5.35
CA VAL A 102 1.94 13.93 -5.80
C VAL A 102 3.43 13.72 -5.57
N VAL A 103 4.22 14.06 -6.59
CA VAL A 103 5.67 13.88 -6.59
C VAL A 103 6.34 15.25 -6.80
N ARG A 104 7.43 15.50 -6.12
CA ARG A 104 8.28 16.67 -6.33
C ARG A 104 9.73 16.25 -6.26
N GLU A 105 10.49 16.63 -7.26
CA GLU A 105 11.91 16.32 -7.32
C GLU A 105 12.19 14.81 -7.15
N GLY A 106 11.33 13.99 -7.75
CA GLY A 106 11.48 12.54 -7.71
C GLY A 106 11.06 11.85 -6.42
N LEU A 107 10.50 12.58 -5.46
CA LEU A 107 10.06 12.02 -4.18
C LEU A 107 8.56 12.23 -3.99
N ILE A 108 7.90 11.25 -3.38
CA ILE A 108 6.47 11.34 -3.07
C ILE A 108 6.28 12.31 -1.90
N VAL A 109 5.45 13.33 -2.11
CA VAL A 109 5.09 14.26 -1.04
C VAL A 109 3.74 13.90 -0.42
N HIS A 110 2.86 13.24 -1.16
CA HIS A 110 1.58 12.77 -0.61
C HIS A 110 1.10 11.58 -1.42
N HIS A 111 0.84 10.48 -0.74
CA HIS A 111 0.32 9.24 -1.33
C HIS A 111 -1.07 8.98 -0.77
N TYR A 112 -2.02 8.59 -1.63
CA TYR A 112 -3.41 8.34 -1.26
C TYR A 112 -3.81 6.94 -1.69
N ASP A 113 -4.44 6.17 -0.78
CA ASP A 113 -5.03 4.88 -1.09
C ASP A 113 -6.55 4.97 -1.09
N TYR A 114 -7.18 4.31 -2.06
CA TYR A 114 -8.63 4.19 -2.18
C TYR A 114 -9.00 2.73 -2.40
N TRP A 115 -9.83 2.18 -1.53
CA TRP A 115 -10.25 0.78 -1.63
C TRP A 115 -11.49 0.57 -0.78
N ASN A 116 -12.02 -0.67 -0.74
CA ASN A 116 -13.22 -0.97 0.02
C ASN A 116 -12.89 -1.87 1.22
N PRO A 117 -12.71 -1.31 2.42
CA PRO A 117 -12.40 -2.11 3.60
C PRO A 117 -13.49 -3.12 3.96
N ALA A 118 -14.74 -2.88 3.56
CA ALA A 118 -15.82 -3.83 3.82
C ALA A 118 -15.60 -5.15 3.07
N GLN A 119 -14.96 -5.11 1.90
CA GLN A 119 -14.61 -6.34 1.18
C GLN A 119 -13.60 -7.15 1.97
N LEU A 120 -12.59 -6.51 2.51
CA LEU A 120 -11.59 -7.20 3.33
C LEU A 120 -12.26 -7.80 4.58
N ALA A 121 -13.04 -7.00 5.29
CA ALA A 121 -13.72 -7.45 6.50
C ALA A 121 -14.58 -8.70 6.24
N ALA A 122 -15.29 -8.73 5.11
CA ALA A 122 -16.11 -9.88 4.75
C ALA A 122 -15.27 -11.13 4.45
N GLN A 123 -14.12 -10.94 3.81
CA GLN A 123 -13.27 -12.07 3.40
C GLN A 123 -12.51 -12.68 4.58
N ILE A 124 -12.13 -11.88 5.57
CA ILE A 124 -11.34 -12.37 6.70
C ILE A 124 -12.19 -12.66 7.94
N ARG A 125 -13.50 -12.63 7.81
CA ARG A 125 -14.40 -12.99 8.93
C ARG A 125 -14.14 -14.43 9.36
N PRO A 126 -13.98 -14.70 10.67
CA PRO A 126 -13.74 -16.06 11.13
C PRO A 126 -14.86 -17.01 10.72
N GLU A 127 -14.50 -18.24 10.33
CA GLU A 127 -15.48 -19.24 9.90
C GLU A 127 -16.43 -19.66 11.02
N THR A 128 -15.99 -19.55 12.26
CA THR A 128 -16.80 -19.88 13.41
C THR A 128 -17.95 -18.89 13.64
N GLU A 129 -17.91 -17.76 12.97
CA GLU A 129 -19.02 -16.80 12.99
C GLU A 129 -20.00 -17.18 11.87
N SER A 130 -21.19 -17.48 12.25
CA SER A 130 -22.23 -17.86 11.29
C SER A 130 -23.42 -16.93 11.35
#